data_ade4932c00e8a5d703a9037506012507
#
_entry.id   ade4932c00e8a5d703a9037506012507
#
_cell.length_a   1.000
_cell.length_b   1.000
_cell.length_c   1.000
_cell.angle_alpha   90.00
_cell.angle_beta   90.00
_cell.angle_gamma   90.00
#
_symmetry.space_group_name_H-M   'P 1'
#
loop_
_entity.id
_entity.type
_entity.pdbx_description
1 polymer ?
#
loop_
_entity_poly.entity_id
_entity_poly.type
_entity_poly.pdbx_seq_one_letter_code
_entity_poly.pdbx_strand_id
1 'polypeptide(L)'
;VLTVAQIAGIQAAKNTSMLIPLAHQLNIISINISFKIKEDRVECISEITCDGKTGVEIEALCATQISLLTIYDMCKYIDKSMIISETKLVLKEGGKSGSYKAE
;
A
#
# COMPACT_ATOMS: atom_id res chain seq x y z
N VAL A 1 -12.87 1.86 -11.08
CA VAL A 1 -12.08 2.63 -10.09
C VAL A 1 -11.16 1.71 -9.28
N LEU A 2 -11.73 0.68 -8.64
CA LEU A 2 -10.91 -0.17 -7.76
C LEU A 2 -9.84 -0.96 -8.52
N THR A 3 -10.14 -1.43 -9.72
CA THR A 3 -9.13 -2.14 -10.54
C THR A 3 -7.97 -1.22 -10.89
N VAL A 4 -8.24 0.03 -11.26
CA VAL A 4 -7.18 1.00 -11.57
C VAL A 4 -6.37 1.32 -10.32
N ALA A 5 -7.03 1.49 -9.19
CA ALA A 5 -6.36 1.74 -7.91
C ALA A 5 -5.46 0.54 -7.52
N GLN A 6 -5.93 -0.68 -7.75
CA GLN A 6 -5.14 -1.89 -7.49
C GLN A 6 -3.88 -1.91 -8.34
N ILE A 7 -4.01 -1.63 -9.64
CA ILE A 7 -2.86 -1.59 -10.55
C ILE A 7 -1.88 -0.51 -10.12
N ALA A 8 -2.38 0.67 -9.76
CA ALA A 8 -1.53 1.77 -9.31
C ALA A 8 -0.73 1.39 -8.05
N GLY A 9 -1.39 0.73 -7.11
CA GLY A 9 -0.74 0.25 -5.89
C GLY A 9 0.33 -0.80 -6.17
N ILE A 10 0.07 -1.73 -7.08
CA ILE A 10 1.04 -2.72 -7.50
C ILE A 10 2.27 -2.04 -8.11
N GLN A 11 2.06 -1.07 -9.00
CA GLN A 11 3.16 -0.33 -9.59
C GLN A 11 3.94 0.45 -8.54
N ALA A 12 3.25 1.06 -7.58
CA ALA A 12 3.91 1.80 -6.51
C ALA A 12 4.81 0.88 -5.67
N ALA A 13 4.33 -0.31 -5.32
CA ALA A 13 5.13 -1.28 -4.58
C ALA A 13 6.40 -1.66 -5.35
N LYS A 14 6.27 -1.90 -6.65
CA LYS A 14 7.40 -2.26 -7.51
C LYS A 14 8.40 -1.13 -7.70
N ASN A 15 7.96 0.11 -7.55
CA ASN A 15 8.78 1.30 -7.81
C ASN A 15 9.06 2.11 -6.54
N THR A 16 8.92 1.49 -5.38
CA THR A 16 9.11 2.18 -4.10
C THR A 16 10.49 2.83 -4.00
N SER A 17 11.55 2.15 -4.47
CA SER A 17 12.91 2.70 -4.42
C SER A 17 13.07 3.96 -5.28
N MET A 18 12.22 4.17 -6.27
CA MET A 18 12.23 5.38 -7.08
C MET A 18 11.47 6.53 -6.43
N LEU A 19 10.58 6.22 -5.50
CA LEU A 19 9.73 7.21 -4.81
C LEU A 19 10.29 7.60 -3.45
N ILE A 20 10.91 6.66 -2.75
CA ILE A 20 11.44 6.85 -1.41
C ILE A 20 12.96 6.82 -1.49
N PRO A 21 13.64 7.96 -1.25
CA PRO A 21 15.07 8.09 -1.58
C PRO A 21 15.99 7.07 -0.94
N LEU A 22 15.71 6.64 0.28
CA LEU A 22 16.59 5.71 0.99
C LEU A 22 16.12 4.26 0.94
N ALA A 23 15.03 3.98 0.22
CA ALA A 23 14.56 2.62 0.04
C ALA A 23 15.41 1.88 -0.99
N HIS A 24 15.68 0.60 -0.74
CA HIS A 24 16.42 -0.26 -1.66
C HIS A 24 15.47 -1.01 -2.57
N GLN A 25 15.93 -1.33 -3.77
CA GLN A 25 15.18 -2.21 -4.66
C GLN A 25 15.17 -3.62 -4.07
N LEU A 26 13.98 -4.19 -3.91
CA LEU A 26 13.80 -5.53 -3.33
C LEU A 26 13.25 -6.48 -4.38
N ASN A 27 13.51 -7.76 -4.19
CA ASN A 27 12.96 -8.80 -5.05
C ASN A 27 11.60 -9.23 -4.51
N ILE A 28 10.55 -8.61 -5.03
CA ILE A 28 9.17 -8.85 -4.58
C ILE A 28 8.65 -10.13 -5.22
N ILE A 29 8.14 -11.05 -4.39
CA ILE A 29 7.56 -12.31 -4.83
C ILE A 29 6.08 -12.14 -5.15
N SER A 30 5.33 -11.47 -4.26
CA SER A 30 3.90 -11.28 -4.46
C SER A 30 3.43 -9.94 -3.91
N ILE A 31 2.43 -9.40 -4.58
CA ILE A 31 1.74 -8.18 -4.16
C ILE A 31 0.24 -8.47 -4.25
N ASN A 32 -0.46 -8.32 -3.15
CA ASN A 32 -1.90 -8.50 -3.11
C ASN A 32 -2.54 -7.26 -2.50
N ILE A 33 -3.37 -6.59 -3.29
CA ILE A 33 -4.07 -5.39 -2.86
C ILE A 33 -5.56 -5.64 -2.97
N SER A 34 -6.26 -5.45 -1.87
CA SER A 34 -7.70 -5.64 -1.80
C SER A 34 -8.36 -4.44 -1.15
N PHE A 35 -9.67 -4.33 -1.35
CA PHE A 35 -10.47 -3.24 -0.84
C PHE A 35 -11.70 -3.76 -0.14
N LYS A 36 -12.12 -3.05 0.90
CA LYS A 36 -13.40 -3.28 1.57
C LYS A 36 -14.22 -2.02 1.44
N ILE A 37 -15.38 -2.13 0.80
CA ILE A 37 -16.30 -1.00 0.67
C ILE A 37 -17.21 -1.01 1.89
N LYS A 38 -17.11 0.06 2.68
CA LYS A 38 -17.95 0.28 3.85
C LYS A 38 -19.00 1.34 3.53
N GLU A 39 -19.91 1.56 4.45
CA GLU A 39 -20.98 2.54 4.26
C GLU A 39 -20.44 3.97 4.08
N ASP A 40 -19.40 4.33 4.78
CA ASP A 40 -18.85 5.69 4.82
C ASP A 40 -17.43 5.81 4.31
N ARG A 41 -16.81 4.70 3.82
CA ARG A 41 -15.40 4.71 3.42
C ARG A 41 -15.04 3.49 2.59
N VAL A 42 -13.86 3.57 1.98
CA VAL A 42 -13.20 2.42 1.36
C VAL A 42 -11.91 2.15 2.13
N GLU A 43 -11.71 0.91 2.52
CA GLU A 43 -10.47 0.47 3.16
C GLU A 43 -9.62 -0.27 2.14
N CYS A 44 -8.32 0.05 2.13
CA CYS A 44 -7.35 -0.62 1.26
C CYS A 44 -6.41 -1.45 2.11
N ILE A 45 -6.19 -2.69 1.70
CA ILE A 45 -5.30 -3.63 2.39
C ILE A 45 -4.24 -4.09 1.40
N SER A 46 -2.96 -3.86 1.73
CA SER A 46 -1.84 -4.28 0.90
C SER A 46 -1.03 -5.34 1.62
N GLU A 47 -0.79 -6.46 0.94
CA GLU A 47 0.04 -7.56 1.45
C GLU A 47 1.16 -7.81 0.46
N ILE A 48 2.41 -7.70 0.92
CA ILE A 48 3.57 -7.84 0.05
C ILE A 48 4.53 -8.83 0.67
N THR A 49 5.04 -9.71 -0.17
CA THR A 49 6.06 -10.70 0.20
C THR A 49 7.27 -10.51 -0.68
N CYS A 50 8.46 -10.51 -0.10
CA CYS A 50 9.70 -10.49 -0.85
C CYS A 50 10.54 -11.71 -0.54
N ASP A 51 11.54 -11.94 -1.40
CA ASP A 51 12.55 -12.97 -1.18
C ASP A 51 13.53 -12.50 -0.11
N GLY A 52 13.95 -13.44 0.76
CA GLY A 52 14.94 -13.17 1.78
C GLY A 52 14.34 -12.68 3.09
N LYS A 53 15.20 -12.09 3.91
CA LYS A 53 14.87 -11.68 5.29
C LYS A 53 14.55 -10.21 5.44
N THR A 54 14.48 -9.47 4.33
CA THR A 54 14.22 -8.03 4.36
C THR A 54 12.72 -7.77 4.51
N GLY A 55 12.36 -6.82 5.35
CA GLY A 55 10.97 -6.40 5.47
C GLY A 55 10.53 -5.55 4.29
N VAL A 56 9.25 -5.56 4.02
CA VAL A 56 8.65 -4.83 2.89
C VAL A 56 7.58 -3.84 3.34
N GLU A 57 7.72 -3.30 4.55
CA GLU A 57 6.74 -2.37 5.09
C GLU A 57 6.62 -1.09 4.28
N ILE A 58 7.71 -0.57 3.74
CA ILE A 58 7.68 0.67 2.94
C ILE A 58 6.96 0.43 1.62
N GLU A 59 7.21 -0.73 0.99
CA GLU A 59 6.51 -1.11 -0.23
C GLU A 59 5.01 -1.26 0.00
N ALA A 60 4.63 -1.87 1.12
CA ALA A 60 3.23 -2.05 1.46
C ALA A 60 2.53 -0.72 1.77
N LEU A 61 3.18 0.15 2.54
CA LEU A 61 2.64 1.46 2.85
C LEU A 61 2.53 2.33 1.59
N CYS A 62 3.54 2.28 0.73
CA CYS A 62 3.53 3.01 -0.54
C CYS A 62 2.39 2.53 -1.43
N ALA A 63 2.19 1.22 -1.54
CA ALA A 63 1.11 0.63 -2.32
C ALA A 63 -0.26 1.13 -1.84
N THR A 64 -0.48 1.11 -0.53
CA THR A 64 -1.74 1.56 0.06
C THR A 64 -1.99 3.04 -0.22
N GLN A 65 -0.99 3.88 -0.03
CA GLN A 65 -1.13 5.32 -0.24
C GLN A 65 -1.45 5.65 -1.69
N ILE A 66 -0.77 5.03 -2.63
CA ILE A 66 -0.99 5.31 -4.05
C ILE A 66 -2.33 4.74 -4.52
N SER A 67 -2.74 3.57 -4.01
CA SER A 67 -4.08 3.04 -4.29
C SER A 67 -5.17 4.01 -3.85
N LEU A 68 -5.07 4.52 -2.61
CA LEU A 68 -6.05 5.46 -2.08
C LEU A 68 -6.02 6.80 -2.81
N LEU A 69 -4.84 7.29 -3.15
CA LEU A 69 -4.71 8.52 -3.93
C LEU A 69 -5.35 8.37 -5.32
N THR A 70 -5.23 7.20 -5.92
CA THR A 70 -5.86 6.90 -7.21
C THR A 70 -7.38 6.92 -7.09
N ILE A 71 -7.93 6.34 -6.02
CA ILE A 71 -9.37 6.41 -5.76
C ILE A 71 -9.80 7.87 -5.62
N TYR A 72 -9.07 8.67 -4.87
CA TYR A 72 -9.35 10.10 -4.72
C TYR A 72 -9.34 10.79 -6.08
N ASP A 73 -8.30 10.57 -6.87
CA ASP A 73 -8.17 11.21 -8.18
C ASP A 73 -9.34 10.86 -9.10
N MET A 74 -9.78 9.61 -9.11
CA MET A 74 -10.84 9.16 -9.99
C MET A 74 -12.24 9.53 -9.50
N CYS A 75 -12.40 9.80 -8.21
CA CYS A 75 -13.71 10.08 -7.60
C CYS A 75 -13.90 11.54 -7.19
N LYS A 76 -12.87 12.38 -7.27
CA LYS A 76 -12.92 13.77 -6.80
C LYS A 76 -13.99 14.61 -7.50
N TYR A 77 -14.41 14.23 -8.70
CA TYR A 77 -15.49 14.93 -9.42
C TYR A 77 -16.84 14.76 -8.72
N ILE A 78 -16.98 13.71 -7.90
CA ILE A 78 -18.19 13.49 -7.11
C ILE A 78 -18.09 14.22 -5.77
N ASP A 79 -16.94 14.09 -5.09
CA ASP A 79 -16.73 14.66 -3.76
C ASP A 79 -15.24 14.93 -3.52
N LYS A 80 -14.89 16.21 -3.44
CA LYS A 80 -13.50 16.62 -3.22
C LYS A 80 -13.10 16.59 -1.74
N SER A 81 -14.06 16.37 -0.84
CA SER A 81 -13.81 16.41 0.60
C SER A 81 -13.36 15.07 1.17
N MET A 82 -13.19 14.05 0.34
CA MET A 82 -12.69 12.75 0.80
C MET A 82 -11.34 12.91 1.47
N ILE A 83 -11.13 12.14 2.53
CA ILE A 83 -9.90 12.19 3.32
C ILE A 83 -9.20 10.85 3.22
N ILE A 84 -7.90 10.88 2.91
CA ILE A 84 -7.04 9.70 3.02
C ILE A 84 -6.48 9.71 4.43
N SER A 85 -6.78 8.69 5.21
CA SER A 85 -6.42 8.67 6.62
C SER A 85 -6.04 7.28 7.11
N GLU A 86 -5.42 7.23 8.27
CA GLU A 86 -5.14 6.00 9.03
C GLU A 86 -4.37 4.93 8.26
N THR A 87 -3.49 5.30 7.33
CA THR A 87 -2.58 4.35 6.74
C THR A 87 -1.56 3.92 7.78
N LYS A 88 -1.51 2.63 8.07
CA LYS A 88 -0.62 2.11 9.11
C LYS A 88 -0.17 0.70 8.79
N LEU A 89 0.98 0.34 9.37
CA LEU A 89 1.47 -1.02 9.32
C LEU A 89 0.66 -1.89 10.30
N VAL A 90 0.11 -2.98 9.79
CA VAL A 90 -0.71 -3.90 10.59
C VAL A 90 0.12 -5.11 11.03
N LEU A 91 0.88 -5.69 10.10
CA LEU A 91 1.67 -6.88 10.34
C LEU A 91 2.96 -6.81 9.55
N LYS A 92 4.07 -7.15 10.20
CA LYS A 92 5.37 -7.29 9.55
C LYS A 92 6.05 -8.53 10.10
N GLU A 93 6.60 -9.35 9.21
CA GLU A 93 7.41 -10.51 9.54
C GLU A 93 8.78 -10.37 8.88
N GLY A 94 9.83 -10.65 9.64
CA GLY A 94 11.19 -10.56 9.15
C GLY A 94 11.76 -9.14 9.17
N GLY A 95 12.91 -8.95 8.51
CA GLY A 95 13.63 -7.70 8.48
C GLY A 95 14.50 -7.47 9.71
N LYS A 96 15.24 -6.35 9.71
CA LYS A 96 16.19 -6.03 10.80
C LYS A 96 15.51 -5.79 12.13
N SER A 97 14.32 -5.23 12.11
CA SER A 97 13.58 -4.90 13.33
C SER A 97 12.76 -6.06 13.87
N GLY A 98 12.74 -7.20 13.16
CA GLY A 98 11.93 -8.34 13.55
C GLY A 98 10.44 -8.17 13.23
N SER A 99 9.62 -9.00 13.86
CA SER A 99 8.19 -9.03 13.59
C SER A 99 7.46 -7.92 14.35
N TYR A 100 6.35 -7.47 13.75
CA TYR A 100 5.48 -6.46 14.32
C TYR A 100 4.02 -6.83 14.01
N LYS A 101 3.14 -6.57 14.96
CA LYS A 101 1.70 -6.73 14.77
C LYS A 101 0.98 -5.60 15.50
N ALA A 102 0.14 -4.88 14.79
CA ALA A 102 -0.68 -3.82 15.39
C ALA A 102 -1.75 -4.40 16.31
N GLU A 103 -2.02 -3.70 17.40
CA GLU A 103 -3.07 -4.07 18.34
C GLU A 103 -4.47 -3.73 17.80
#